data_f8c9d3b4843472e10e1032174926ed6a
#
_entry.id   f8c9d3b4843472e10e1032174926ed6a
#
_cell.length_a   1.000
_cell.length_b   1.000
_cell.length_c   1.000
_cell.angle_alpha   90.00
_cell.angle_beta   90.00
_cell.angle_gamma   90.00
#
_symmetry.space_group_name_H-M   'P 1'
#
loop_
_entity.id
_entity.type
_entity.pdbx_description
1 polymer ?
#
loop_
_entity_poly.entity_id
_entity_poly.type
_entity_poly.pdbx_seq_one_letter_code
_entity_poly.pdbx_strand_id
1 'polypeptide(L)'
;MPGAAWFPEASLNYAENLLSGSDGDEALVFWGEDQAKRRMTRQGLRREVACFQHFLRTQGVGPGDRVAGYLPNLPETLIAMLATTALGAIWSSASPDFGVQGVLDRFGQIAPKVLVGVDGYWYNGKKIDCLEKIAEVVRHLPSVSRTVVVSYLESSPNLAPIRDSIAWSALEAPGKPDDIAFHRVPFDHPLFILFSSGTTGVPKCIVHGHGGVLLQHLKEHQLHGDVRPGDRLFYFTTCGWMMWNWLMSGLASGATLMLYDGSPFAARGTILFDYIQSEGITHFGTSAKFIDAAAKYPLSPRTTHDLSTLRALFSTGSPLSPEGFDWVYREIKRDLLLASISGGTDIVSCFVLGNPALPVYRGEIQCRGLGMAVDVLDESGHPVRETKGELVCTRPFPSMPVGFWNDPDGRKYRAAYFERFPNVWCHGDYAELTAQHGMIIHGRSDATLNPGGVRIGTAEIYRQVEQLPEILEALVIGQDWPPGREDDVRIILFVKLRPGLTLDDRLVQRIKERIRVNTTTRHVPAKVLQVQDIPRTKSGKIVELAVRNIVHHQPVKNLDALANPEALDYFRDLRALSD
;
A
#
# COMPACT_ATOMS: atom_id res chain seq x y z
N MET A 1 22.13 -10.61 -10.28
CA MET A 1 20.66 -10.39 -10.11
C MET A 1 20.08 -9.52 -11.21
N PRO A 2 20.51 -8.28 -11.45
CA PRO A 2 20.03 -7.51 -12.60
C PRO A 2 20.26 -8.27 -13.91
N GLY A 3 19.27 -8.23 -14.83
CA GLY A 3 19.34 -8.91 -16.11
C GLY A 3 18.87 -10.36 -16.11
N ALA A 4 18.29 -10.86 -15.03
CA ALA A 4 17.64 -12.17 -15.03
C ALA A 4 16.45 -12.16 -16.00
N ALA A 5 16.43 -13.09 -16.94
CA ALA A 5 15.33 -13.28 -17.88
C ALA A 5 14.42 -14.43 -17.42
N TRP A 6 13.12 -14.19 -17.42
CA TRP A 6 12.10 -15.16 -17.08
C TRP A 6 11.28 -15.50 -18.32
N PHE A 7 11.20 -16.77 -18.65
CA PHE A 7 10.37 -17.27 -19.75
C PHE A 7 10.49 -16.43 -21.05
N PRO A 8 11.69 -16.29 -21.63
CA PRO A 8 11.95 -15.34 -22.73
C PRO A 8 11.12 -15.60 -24.00
N GLU A 9 10.61 -16.82 -24.18
CA GLU A 9 9.76 -17.20 -25.31
C GLU A 9 8.26 -17.11 -25.00
N ALA A 10 7.87 -16.80 -23.73
CA ALA A 10 6.47 -16.71 -23.36
C ALA A 10 5.83 -15.43 -23.87
N SER A 11 4.62 -15.57 -24.38
CA SER A 11 3.74 -14.46 -24.76
C SER A 11 2.41 -14.60 -24.04
N LEU A 12 2.02 -13.59 -23.29
CA LEU A 12 0.82 -13.60 -22.45
C LEU A 12 0.16 -12.24 -22.40
N ASN A 13 -1.08 -12.21 -21.91
CA ASN A 13 -1.73 -10.96 -21.52
C ASN A 13 -2.27 -11.09 -20.08
N TYR A 14 -1.98 -10.11 -19.24
CA TYR A 14 -2.41 -10.09 -17.85
C TYR A 14 -3.95 -10.06 -17.74
N ALA A 15 -4.62 -9.16 -18.46
CA ALA A 15 -6.08 -9.03 -18.42
C ALA A 15 -6.80 -10.29 -18.95
N GLU A 16 -6.25 -10.99 -19.94
CA GLU A 16 -6.78 -12.25 -20.45
C GLU A 16 -6.92 -13.30 -19.33
N ASN A 17 -5.93 -13.39 -18.46
CA ASN A 17 -5.97 -14.31 -17.32
C ASN A 17 -7.00 -13.90 -16.25
N LEU A 18 -7.18 -12.60 -16.01
CA LEU A 18 -8.11 -12.09 -15.01
C LEU A 18 -9.58 -12.17 -15.47
N LEU A 19 -9.82 -12.07 -16.78
CA LEU A 19 -11.16 -12.11 -17.38
C LEU A 19 -11.65 -13.53 -17.69
N SER A 20 -10.91 -14.56 -17.32
CA SER A 20 -11.31 -15.96 -17.40
C SER A 20 -12.46 -16.27 -16.42
N GLY A 21 -13.11 -17.43 -16.61
CA GLY A 21 -14.21 -17.89 -15.75
C GLY A 21 -15.57 -17.83 -16.45
N SER A 22 -16.59 -18.41 -15.79
CA SER A 22 -17.94 -18.55 -16.34
C SER A 22 -18.71 -17.23 -16.33
N ASP A 23 -19.57 -17.01 -17.31
CA ASP A 23 -20.33 -15.78 -17.50
C ASP A 23 -21.19 -15.39 -16.30
N GLY A 24 -21.82 -16.37 -15.68
CA GLY A 24 -22.73 -16.17 -14.54
C GLY A 24 -22.02 -15.96 -13.20
N ASP A 25 -20.73 -16.25 -13.11
CA ASP A 25 -19.97 -16.07 -11.87
C ASP A 25 -19.89 -14.58 -11.50
N GLU A 26 -19.99 -14.28 -10.21
CA GLU A 26 -19.84 -12.93 -9.70
C GLU A 26 -18.37 -12.49 -9.79
N ALA A 27 -18.09 -11.41 -10.52
CA ALA A 27 -16.73 -10.87 -10.65
C ALA A 27 -16.39 -9.92 -9.51
N LEU A 28 -17.34 -9.06 -9.16
CA LEU A 28 -17.14 -8.06 -8.11
C LEU A 28 -18.44 -7.68 -7.40
N VAL A 29 -18.27 -7.26 -6.14
CA VAL A 29 -19.25 -6.52 -5.34
C VAL A 29 -18.59 -5.24 -4.87
N PHE A 30 -19.31 -4.14 -4.92
CA PHE A 30 -18.83 -2.82 -4.50
C PHE A 30 -19.77 -2.20 -3.46
N TRP A 31 -19.15 -1.66 -2.39
CA TRP A 31 -19.81 -0.78 -1.44
C TRP A 31 -19.08 0.57 -1.37
N GLY A 32 -19.81 1.67 -1.58
CA GLY A 32 -19.36 3.04 -1.33
C GLY A 32 -19.95 3.52 0.00
N GLU A 33 -19.34 3.16 1.11
CA GLU A 33 -19.92 3.25 2.45
C GLU A 33 -21.34 2.62 2.46
N ASP A 34 -22.35 3.36 2.90
CA ASP A 34 -23.78 3.02 2.82
C ASP A 34 -24.52 3.73 1.65
N GLN A 35 -23.78 4.49 0.83
CA GLN A 35 -24.34 5.37 -0.20
C GLN A 35 -24.54 4.67 -1.55
N ALA A 36 -23.71 3.71 -1.87
CA ALA A 36 -23.77 3.01 -3.15
C ALA A 36 -23.41 1.53 -3.00
N LYS A 37 -24.19 0.67 -3.67
CA LYS A 37 -23.90 -0.78 -3.73
C LYS A 37 -24.10 -1.25 -5.16
N ARG A 38 -23.14 -1.97 -5.70
CA ARG A 38 -23.18 -2.54 -7.05
C ARG A 38 -22.63 -3.95 -7.08
N ARG A 39 -23.12 -4.76 -8.03
CA ARG A 39 -22.64 -6.11 -8.32
C ARG A 39 -22.43 -6.26 -9.81
N MET A 40 -21.49 -7.10 -10.19
CA MET A 40 -21.21 -7.36 -11.60
C MET A 40 -20.78 -8.82 -11.78
N THR A 41 -21.38 -9.49 -12.76
CA THR A 41 -20.95 -10.82 -13.18
C THR A 41 -19.70 -10.73 -14.04
N ARG A 42 -19.03 -11.87 -14.28
CA ARG A 42 -17.87 -11.92 -15.19
C ARG A 42 -18.25 -11.53 -16.61
N GLN A 43 -19.45 -11.89 -17.09
CA GLN A 43 -19.96 -11.42 -18.37
C GLN A 43 -20.13 -9.90 -18.38
N GLY A 44 -20.76 -9.34 -17.32
CA GLY A 44 -20.92 -7.89 -17.18
C GLY A 44 -19.58 -7.15 -17.20
N LEU A 45 -18.60 -7.68 -16.46
CA LEU A 45 -17.23 -7.12 -16.44
C LEU A 45 -16.58 -7.14 -17.84
N ARG A 46 -16.69 -8.25 -18.57
CA ARG A 46 -16.16 -8.34 -19.93
C ARG A 46 -16.81 -7.32 -20.88
N ARG A 47 -18.12 -7.11 -20.79
CA ARG A 47 -18.81 -6.12 -21.61
C ARG A 47 -18.31 -4.69 -21.35
N GLU A 48 -18.19 -4.32 -20.09
CA GLU A 48 -17.68 -3.01 -19.72
C GLU A 48 -16.21 -2.83 -20.13
N VAL A 49 -15.39 -3.86 -19.97
CA VAL A 49 -13.99 -3.87 -20.44
C VAL A 49 -13.92 -3.71 -21.97
N ALA A 50 -14.77 -4.42 -22.72
CA ALA A 50 -14.82 -4.31 -24.18
C ALA A 50 -15.23 -2.89 -24.61
N CYS A 51 -16.20 -2.29 -23.92
CA CYS A 51 -16.66 -0.92 -24.18
C CYS A 51 -15.51 0.08 -23.96
N PHE A 52 -14.85 0.02 -22.81
CA PHE A 52 -13.74 0.93 -22.52
C PHE A 52 -12.51 0.66 -23.41
N GLN A 53 -12.23 -0.60 -23.77
CA GLN A 53 -11.20 -0.94 -24.71
C GLN A 53 -11.48 -0.36 -26.12
N HIS A 54 -12.73 -0.45 -26.58
CA HIS A 54 -13.14 0.16 -27.84
C HIS A 54 -12.84 1.66 -27.85
N PHE A 55 -13.24 2.37 -26.79
CA PHE A 55 -12.95 3.79 -26.62
C PHE A 55 -11.44 4.03 -26.67
N LEU A 56 -10.61 3.31 -25.91
CA LEU A 56 -9.15 3.48 -25.91
C LEU A 56 -8.53 3.32 -27.31
N ARG A 57 -9.03 2.35 -28.09
CA ARG A 57 -8.60 2.15 -29.48
C ARG A 57 -8.97 3.34 -30.37
N THR A 58 -10.15 3.95 -30.21
CA THR A 58 -10.51 5.16 -30.96
C THR A 58 -9.64 6.37 -30.58
N GLN A 59 -9.08 6.37 -29.36
CA GLN A 59 -8.08 7.37 -28.95
C GLN A 59 -6.65 6.99 -29.39
N GLY A 60 -6.49 5.91 -30.16
CA GLY A 60 -5.20 5.45 -30.66
C GLY A 60 -4.28 4.91 -29.57
N VAL A 61 -4.81 4.40 -28.44
CA VAL A 61 -4.03 3.74 -27.39
C VAL A 61 -3.62 2.34 -27.86
N GLY A 62 -2.35 2.04 -27.70
CA GLY A 62 -1.74 0.75 -28.07
C GLY A 62 -0.63 0.33 -27.10
N PRO A 63 0.12 -0.74 -27.44
CA PRO A 63 1.19 -1.25 -26.60
C PRO A 63 2.21 -0.17 -26.21
N GLY A 64 2.56 -0.10 -24.91
CA GLY A 64 3.50 0.86 -24.38
C GLY A 64 2.94 2.27 -24.13
N ASP A 65 1.74 2.61 -24.60
CA ASP A 65 1.05 3.85 -24.19
C ASP A 65 0.65 3.79 -22.71
N ARG A 66 0.56 4.94 -22.05
CA ARG A 66 0.16 5.04 -20.65
C ARG A 66 -1.25 5.59 -20.54
N VAL A 67 -2.06 4.88 -19.75
CA VAL A 67 -3.38 5.35 -19.30
C VAL A 67 -3.31 5.51 -17.78
N ALA A 68 -3.75 6.67 -17.29
CA ALA A 68 -3.70 6.97 -15.87
C ALA A 68 -5.11 7.07 -15.27
N GLY A 69 -5.27 6.55 -14.04
CA GLY A 69 -6.48 6.66 -13.24
C GLY A 69 -6.29 7.57 -12.04
N TYR A 70 -7.11 8.59 -11.90
CA TYR A 70 -7.23 9.42 -10.71
C TYR A 70 -8.61 9.21 -10.10
N LEU A 71 -8.76 8.06 -9.44
CA LEU A 71 -10.03 7.42 -9.10
C LEU A 71 -9.96 6.79 -7.70
N PRO A 72 -11.10 6.64 -7.00
CA PRO A 72 -11.21 5.74 -5.85
C PRO A 72 -11.30 4.27 -6.30
N ASN A 73 -11.44 3.34 -5.34
CA ASN A 73 -11.55 1.91 -5.60
C ASN A 73 -12.95 1.53 -6.13
N LEU A 74 -13.27 1.99 -7.35
CA LEU A 74 -14.53 1.76 -8.04
C LEU A 74 -14.45 0.59 -9.03
N PRO A 75 -15.58 0.00 -9.45
CA PRO A 75 -15.64 -0.93 -10.57
C PRO A 75 -15.02 -0.36 -11.85
N GLU A 76 -15.24 0.91 -12.17
CA GLU A 76 -14.69 1.58 -13.34
C GLU A 76 -13.16 1.66 -13.31
N THR A 77 -12.56 1.73 -12.12
CA THR A 77 -11.08 1.70 -11.97
C THR A 77 -10.52 0.34 -12.41
N LEU A 78 -11.17 -0.75 -12.00
CA LEU A 78 -10.83 -2.10 -12.44
C LEU A 78 -11.04 -2.27 -13.95
N ILE A 79 -12.18 -1.82 -14.48
CA ILE A 79 -12.52 -1.90 -15.91
C ILE A 79 -11.48 -1.14 -16.75
N ALA A 80 -11.12 0.08 -16.37
CA ALA A 80 -10.14 0.89 -17.06
C ALA A 80 -8.75 0.22 -17.06
N MET A 81 -8.33 -0.35 -15.94
CA MET A 81 -7.07 -1.10 -15.83
C MET A 81 -7.07 -2.33 -16.73
N LEU A 82 -8.13 -3.13 -16.72
CA LEU A 82 -8.23 -4.34 -17.55
C LEU A 82 -8.26 -4.01 -19.03
N ALA A 83 -9.03 -3.02 -19.45
CA ALA A 83 -9.10 -2.58 -20.84
C ALA A 83 -7.75 -2.05 -21.36
N THR A 84 -7.05 -1.28 -20.52
CA THR A 84 -5.71 -0.75 -20.82
C THR A 84 -4.70 -1.89 -21.01
N THR A 85 -4.64 -2.80 -20.05
CA THR A 85 -3.65 -3.89 -20.05
C THR A 85 -3.96 -4.96 -21.09
N ALA A 86 -5.25 -5.15 -21.47
CA ALA A 86 -5.64 -5.99 -22.59
C ALA A 86 -5.01 -5.53 -23.92
N LEU A 87 -4.83 -4.22 -24.11
CA LEU A 87 -4.17 -3.63 -25.29
C LEU A 87 -2.62 -3.70 -25.24
N GLY A 88 -2.03 -4.24 -24.17
CA GLY A 88 -0.58 -4.14 -23.93
C GLY A 88 -0.13 -2.72 -23.55
N ALA A 89 -1.06 -1.82 -23.26
CA ALA A 89 -0.78 -0.50 -22.71
C ALA A 89 -0.54 -0.57 -21.19
N ILE A 90 0.08 0.47 -20.66
CA ILE A 90 0.57 0.52 -19.28
C ILE A 90 -0.44 1.26 -18.41
N TRP A 91 -0.88 0.64 -17.32
CA TRP A 91 -1.74 1.27 -16.34
C TRP A 91 -0.94 1.90 -15.19
N SER A 92 -1.40 3.07 -14.76
CA SER A 92 -0.92 3.72 -13.55
C SER A 92 -2.08 4.40 -12.84
N SER A 93 -2.09 4.44 -11.50
CA SER A 93 -3.18 5.06 -10.75
C SER A 93 -2.74 5.82 -9.53
N ALA A 94 -3.54 6.81 -9.15
CA ALA A 94 -3.45 7.60 -7.94
C ALA A 94 -4.83 7.74 -7.31
N SER A 95 -4.90 7.76 -5.99
CA SER A 95 -6.14 7.98 -5.25
C SER A 95 -6.57 9.45 -5.34
N PRO A 96 -7.88 9.77 -5.38
CA PRO A 96 -8.38 11.14 -5.52
C PRO A 96 -8.15 12.01 -4.28
N ASP A 97 -7.70 11.44 -3.18
CA ASP A 97 -7.25 12.17 -1.99
C ASP A 97 -5.87 12.84 -2.17
N PHE A 98 -5.10 12.47 -3.22
CA PHE A 98 -3.89 13.21 -3.56
C PHE A 98 -4.25 14.64 -4.00
N GLY A 99 -3.43 15.63 -3.59
CA GLY A 99 -3.47 16.99 -4.13
C GLY A 99 -2.97 17.05 -5.56
N VAL A 100 -3.23 18.17 -6.24
CA VAL A 100 -2.84 18.39 -7.64
C VAL A 100 -1.35 18.14 -7.85
N GLN A 101 -0.48 18.73 -7.01
CA GLN A 101 0.96 18.57 -7.15
C GLN A 101 1.39 17.11 -6.99
N GLY A 102 0.82 16.39 -6.04
CA GLY A 102 1.14 14.97 -5.84
C GLY A 102 0.78 14.08 -7.03
N VAL A 103 -0.28 14.44 -7.77
CA VAL A 103 -0.66 13.78 -9.03
C VAL A 103 0.31 14.17 -10.15
N LEU A 104 0.67 15.44 -10.25
CA LEU A 104 1.61 15.95 -11.25
C LEU A 104 3.03 15.38 -11.08
N ASP A 105 3.49 15.22 -9.85
CA ASP A 105 4.78 14.60 -9.52
C ASP A 105 4.86 13.12 -9.98
N ARG A 106 3.71 12.48 -10.18
CA ARG A 106 3.58 11.11 -10.68
C ARG A 106 3.31 11.09 -12.18
N PHE A 107 2.16 11.57 -12.58
CA PHE A 107 1.70 11.46 -13.96
C PHE A 107 2.47 12.33 -14.93
N GLY A 108 3.04 13.45 -14.45
CA GLY A 108 3.95 14.28 -15.25
C GLY A 108 5.21 13.54 -15.69
N GLN A 109 5.69 12.57 -14.90
CA GLN A 109 6.86 11.77 -15.27
C GLN A 109 6.56 10.74 -16.35
N ILE A 110 5.33 10.23 -16.44
CA ILE A 110 4.96 9.11 -17.31
C ILE A 110 4.19 9.57 -18.56
N ALA A 111 3.78 10.83 -18.62
CA ALA A 111 3.10 11.45 -19.76
C ALA A 111 1.93 10.57 -20.29
N PRO A 112 0.84 10.38 -19.51
CA PRO A 112 -0.28 9.53 -19.93
C PRO A 112 -1.03 10.15 -21.10
N LYS A 113 -1.55 9.30 -22.01
CA LYS A 113 -2.34 9.69 -23.17
C LYS A 113 -3.80 9.91 -22.85
N VAL A 114 -4.35 9.09 -21.96
CA VAL A 114 -5.72 9.19 -21.45
C VAL A 114 -5.67 9.27 -19.93
N LEU A 115 -6.50 10.16 -19.37
CA LEU A 115 -6.75 10.26 -17.93
C LEU A 115 -8.18 9.83 -17.65
N VAL A 116 -8.36 8.95 -16.67
CA VAL A 116 -9.68 8.58 -16.13
C VAL A 116 -9.79 9.20 -14.74
N GLY A 117 -10.82 10.01 -14.53
CA GLY A 117 -11.10 10.68 -13.25
C GLY A 117 -12.49 10.37 -12.75
N VAL A 118 -12.86 10.94 -11.62
CA VAL A 118 -14.17 10.82 -10.97
C VAL A 118 -14.69 12.19 -10.59
N ASP A 119 -16.02 12.40 -10.66
CA ASP A 119 -16.64 13.66 -10.21
C ASP A 119 -16.41 13.94 -8.71
N GLY A 120 -16.27 12.90 -7.91
CA GLY A 120 -15.99 12.99 -6.49
C GLY A 120 -16.13 11.63 -5.79
N TYR A 121 -16.05 11.63 -4.47
CA TYR A 121 -16.15 10.41 -3.67
C TYR A 121 -16.76 10.68 -2.29
N TRP A 122 -17.16 9.61 -1.61
CA TRP A 122 -17.68 9.66 -0.25
C TRP A 122 -16.57 9.36 0.77
N TYR A 123 -16.54 10.11 1.87
CA TYR A 123 -15.68 9.79 2.99
C TYR A 123 -16.33 10.22 4.31
N ASN A 124 -16.64 9.25 5.15
CA ASN A 124 -17.33 9.42 6.42
C ASN A 124 -18.66 10.20 6.27
N GLY A 125 -19.46 9.78 5.27
CA GLY A 125 -20.74 10.37 4.92
C GLY A 125 -20.67 11.73 4.21
N LYS A 126 -19.48 12.27 3.93
CA LYS A 126 -19.30 13.56 3.24
C LYS A 126 -18.98 13.36 1.77
N LYS A 127 -19.58 14.19 0.92
CA LYS A 127 -19.19 14.32 -0.50
C LYS A 127 -17.92 15.14 -0.62
N ILE A 128 -16.96 14.65 -1.38
CA ILE A 128 -15.70 15.35 -1.70
C ILE A 128 -15.64 15.49 -3.21
N ASP A 129 -15.78 16.71 -3.72
CA ASP A 129 -15.72 17.03 -5.13
C ASP A 129 -14.28 16.93 -5.68
N CYS A 130 -14.12 16.43 -6.91
CA CYS A 130 -12.84 16.26 -7.58
C CYS A 130 -12.72 17.01 -8.92
N LEU A 131 -13.80 17.63 -9.43
CA LEU A 131 -13.81 18.20 -10.79
C LEU A 131 -12.79 19.32 -10.97
N GLU A 132 -12.69 20.24 -10.02
CA GLU A 132 -11.70 21.33 -10.07
C GLU A 132 -10.26 20.80 -10.05
N LYS A 133 -9.99 19.79 -9.20
CA LYS A 133 -8.67 19.15 -9.13
C LYS A 133 -8.30 18.47 -10.46
N ILE A 134 -9.26 17.77 -11.07
CA ILE A 134 -9.04 17.12 -12.37
C ILE A 134 -8.77 18.18 -13.45
N ALA A 135 -9.55 19.25 -13.50
CA ALA A 135 -9.36 20.34 -14.44
C ALA A 135 -7.95 20.95 -14.33
N GLU A 136 -7.49 21.16 -13.10
CA GLU A 136 -6.14 21.68 -12.83
C GLU A 136 -5.05 20.69 -13.24
N VAL A 137 -5.18 19.40 -12.88
CA VAL A 137 -4.25 18.34 -13.28
C VAL A 137 -4.13 18.26 -14.81
N VAL A 138 -5.27 18.23 -15.53
CA VAL A 138 -5.30 18.13 -17.00
C VAL A 138 -4.65 19.35 -17.67
N ARG A 139 -4.82 20.55 -17.08
CA ARG A 139 -4.19 21.77 -17.58
C ARG A 139 -2.66 21.65 -17.60
N HIS A 140 -2.07 20.96 -16.62
CA HIS A 140 -0.63 20.78 -16.47
C HIS A 140 -0.09 19.45 -17.07
N LEU A 141 -0.97 18.62 -17.66
CA LEU A 141 -0.60 17.39 -18.36
C LEU A 141 -0.89 17.50 -19.86
N PRO A 142 -0.02 18.16 -20.66
CA PRO A 142 -0.25 18.36 -22.09
C PRO A 142 -0.30 17.05 -22.89
N SER A 143 0.23 15.95 -22.35
CA SER A 143 0.17 14.62 -22.98
C SER A 143 -1.23 14.02 -22.97
N VAL A 144 -2.10 14.45 -22.06
CA VAL A 144 -3.48 13.95 -21.97
C VAL A 144 -4.29 14.52 -23.13
N SER A 145 -4.61 13.67 -24.10
CA SER A 145 -5.45 13.99 -25.25
C SER A 145 -6.93 13.81 -24.98
N ARG A 146 -7.31 13.02 -23.98
CA ARG A 146 -8.69 12.76 -23.60
C ARG A 146 -8.83 12.47 -22.10
N THR A 147 -9.87 13.06 -21.49
CA THR A 147 -10.22 12.82 -20.09
C THR A 147 -11.59 12.15 -20.01
N VAL A 148 -11.67 11.01 -19.33
CA VAL A 148 -12.93 10.31 -19.04
C VAL A 148 -13.30 10.56 -17.59
N VAL A 149 -14.54 10.98 -17.31
CA VAL A 149 -15.00 11.24 -15.94
C VAL A 149 -16.10 10.27 -15.56
N VAL A 150 -15.88 9.53 -14.49
CA VAL A 150 -16.87 8.64 -13.87
C VAL A 150 -17.82 9.47 -13.03
N SER A 151 -19.13 9.28 -13.25
CA SER A 151 -20.22 9.90 -12.48
C SER A 151 -20.51 9.05 -11.24
N TYR A 152 -19.95 9.40 -10.10
CA TYR A 152 -20.13 8.66 -8.85
C TYR A 152 -20.98 9.41 -7.82
N LEU A 153 -20.83 10.73 -7.73
CA LEU A 153 -21.62 11.58 -6.82
C LEU A 153 -22.87 12.13 -7.50
N GLU A 154 -22.79 12.46 -8.79
CA GLU A 154 -23.85 13.11 -9.55
C GLU A 154 -24.09 12.39 -10.88
N SER A 155 -25.35 12.22 -11.26
CA SER A 155 -25.73 11.56 -12.53
C SER A 155 -25.28 12.33 -13.78
N SER A 156 -25.07 13.64 -13.67
CA SER A 156 -24.70 14.54 -14.78
C SER A 156 -23.76 15.64 -14.26
N PRO A 157 -22.50 15.33 -13.96
CA PRO A 157 -21.54 16.32 -13.48
C PRO A 157 -21.21 17.35 -14.57
N ASN A 158 -20.93 18.61 -14.18
CA ASN A 158 -20.50 19.63 -15.11
C ASN A 158 -19.04 19.44 -15.53
N LEU A 159 -18.81 18.90 -16.72
CA LEU A 159 -17.49 18.64 -17.27
C LEU A 159 -16.87 19.81 -18.06
N ALA A 160 -17.60 20.92 -18.27
CA ALA A 160 -17.14 22.04 -19.09
C ALA A 160 -15.76 22.63 -18.69
N PRO A 161 -15.34 22.65 -17.39
CA PRO A 161 -14.01 23.11 -17.01
C PRO A 161 -12.87 22.17 -17.40
N ILE A 162 -13.15 20.91 -17.73
CA ILE A 162 -12.14 19.89 -17.99
C ILE A 162 -11.92 19.76 -19.50
N ARG A 163 -10.70 20.07 -19.95
CA ARG A 163 -10.32 20.00 -21.37
C ARG A 163 -10.52 18.58 -21.93
N ASP A 164 -11.09 18.50 -23.15
CA ASP A 164 -11.27 17.26 -23.91
C ASP A 164 -11.92 16.14 -23.08
N SER A 165 -12.90 16.47 -22.25
CA SER A 165 -13.57 15.55 -21.36
C SER A 165 -14.77 14.85 -22.00
N ILE A 166 -15.07 13.65 -21.50
CA ILE A 166 -16.26 12.88 -21.81
C ILE A 166 -16.75 12.16 -20.55
N ALA A 167 -18.04 12.08 -20.34
CA ALA A 167 -18.60 11.26 -19.27
C ALA A 167 -18.43 9.77 -19.57
N TRP A 168 -18.14 8.96 -18.55
CA TRP A 168 -18.07 7.48 -18.70
C TRP A 168 -19.35 6.91 -19.32
N SER A 169 -20.52 7.41 -18.91
CA SER A 169 -21.83 6.97 -19.42
C SER A 169 -22.07 7.31 -20.90
N ALA A 170 -21.27 8.18 -21.50
CA ALA A 170 -21.35 8.54 -22.90
C ALA A 170 -20.41 7.73 -23.81
N LEU A 171 -19.71 6.74 -23.26
CA LEU A 171 -18.85 5.85 -24.04
C LEU A 171 -19.70 4.92 -24.91
N GLU A 172 -19.34 4.84 -26.18
CA GLU A 172 -20.06 4.00 -27.14
C GLU A 172 -19.69 2.53 -26.97
N ALA A 173 -20.71 1.67 -26.93
CA ALA A 173 -20.50 0.22 -26.91
C ALA A 173 -19.97 -0.27 -28.27
N PRO A 174 -19.05 -1.25 -28.29
CA PRO A 174 -18.62 -1.87 -29.54
C PRO A 174 -19.79 -2.63 -30.20
N GLY A 175 -19.71 -2.83 -31.51
CA GLY A 175 -20.73 -3.55 -32.26
C GLY A 175 -20.93 -5.03 -31.82
N LYS A 176 -19.90 -5.60 -31.16
CA LYS A 176 -19.95 -6.90 -30.46
C LYS A 176 -19.58 -6.70 -29.00
N PRO A 177 -20.53 -6.76 -28.07
CA PRO A 177 -20.34 -6.37 -26.67
C PRO A 177 -19.26 -7.17 -25.89
N ASP A 178 -18.91 -8.37 -26.31
CA ASP A 178 -18.01 -9.26 -25.60
C ASP A 178 -16.66 -9.47 -26.33
N ASP A 179 -16.37 -8.70 -27.40
CA ASP A 179 -15.18 -8.85 -28.24
C ASP A 179 -13.99 -8.03 -27.68
N ILE A 180 -13.28 -8.63 -26.74
CA ILE A 180 -12.05 -8.07 -26.18
C ILE A 180 -10.86 -8.56 -26.98
N ALA A 181 -10.08 -7.63 -27.53
CA ALA A 181 -8.82 -7.95 -28.18
C ALA A 181 -7.70 -8.02 -27.14
N PHE A 182 -7.10 -9.18 -26.97
CA PHE A 182 -5.94 -9.36 -26.08
C PHE A 182 -4.64 -9.27 -26.89
N HIS A 183 -3.88 -8.21 -26.67
CA HIS A 183 -2.54 -8.07 -27.23
C HIS A 183 -1.56 -8.82 -26.33
N ARG A 184 -1.19 -10.04 -26.73
CA ARG A 184 -0.18 -10.83 -26.01
C ARG A 184 1.21 -10.24 -26.20
N VAL A 185 1.94 -10.11 -25.10
CA VAL A 185 3.23 -9.42 -25.02
C VAL A 185 4.28 -10.32 -24.35
N PRO A 186 5.58 -10.03 -24.50
CA PRO A 186 6.64 -10.72 -23.75
C PRO A 186 6.41 -10.67 -22.23
N PHE A 187 7.00 -11.61 -21.51
CA PHE A 187 6.86 -11.78 -20.06
C PHE A 187 7.19 -10.50 -19.25
N ASP A 188 8.21 -9.77 -19.64
CA ASP A 188 8.73 -8.57 -19.00
C ASP A 188 8.17 -7.27 -19.61
N HIS A 189 7.22 -7.35 -20.56
CA HIS A 189 6.58 -6.14 -21.10
C HIS A 189 5.91 -5.32 -19.99
N PRO A 190 6.08 -3.99 -19.96
CA PRO A 190 5.52 -3.14 -18.91
C PRO A 190 4.00 -3.27 -18.77
N LEU A 191 3.54 -3.57 -17.55
CA LEU A 191 2.13 -3.68 -17.17
C LEU A 191 1.68 -2.47 -16.35
N PHE A 192 2.42 -2.20 -15.27
CA PHE A 192 2.14 -1.13 -14.33
C PHE A 192 3.33 -0.20 -14.16
N ILE A 193 3.05 1.09 -13.97
CA ILE A 193 3.99 2.02 -13.35
C ILE A 193 3.42 2.39 -11.99
N LEU A 194 4.11 1.96 -10.94
CA LEU A 194 3.75 2.25 -9.55
C LEU A 194 4.73 3.27 -8.96
N PHE A 195 4.24 4.02 -7.98
CA PHE A 195 5.03 5.08 -7.37
C PHE A 195 5.39 4.74 -5.92
N SER A 196 6.67 4.74 -5.60
CA SER A 196 7.08 4.69 -4.21
C SER A 196 7.10 6.10 -3.62
N SER A 197 6.59 6.22 -2.40
CA SER A 197 6.71 7.46 -1.62
C SER A 197 8.14 7.58 -1.10
N GLY A 198 9.07 8.03 -1.96
CA GLY A 198 10.41 8.36 -1.51
C GLY A 198 10.37 9.57 -0.57
N THR A 199 11.02 9.48 0.58
CA THR A 199 11.11 10.57 1.56
C THR A 199 12.04 11.71 1.12
N THR A 200 12.80 11.52 0.02
CA THR A 200 13.90 12.40 -0.36
C THR A 200 13.84 12.98 -1.77
N GLY A 201 12.74 12.82 -2.50
CA GLY A 201 12.65 13.33 -3.88
C GLY A 201 11.32 13.07 -4.57
N VAL A 202 11.25 13.33 -5.87
CA VAL A 202 10.12 12.95 -6.71
C VAL A 202 9.92 11.43 -6.62
N PRO A 203 8.67 10.93 -6.56
CA PRO A 203 8.42 9.49 -6.46
C PRO A 203 9.14 8.68 -7.54
N LYS A 204 9.74 7.55 -7.15
CA LYS A 204 10.28 6.60 -8.13
C LYS A 204 9.14 6.04 -8.97
N CYS A 205 9.31 5.99 -10.28
CA CYS A 205 8.36 5.36 -11.20
C CYS A 205 8.82 3.93 -11.47
N ILE A 206 8.29 2.97 -10.74
CA ILE A 206 8.71 1.57 -10.78
C ILE A 206 7.88 0.83 -11.83
N VAL A 207 8.55 0.22 -12.80
CA VAL A 207 7.91 -0.49 -13.91
C VAL A 207 7.85 -1.97 -13.61
N HIS A 208 6.64 -2.52 -13.60
CA HIS A 208 6.38 -3.95 -13.38
C HIS A 208 5.87 -4.63 -14.65
N GLY A 209 6.34 -5.85 -14.91
CA GLY A 209 6.01 -6.62 -16.12
C GLY A 209 4.79 -7.51 -15.95
N HIS A 210 4.13 -7.84 -17.10
CA HIS A 210 2.93 -8.68 -17.17
C HIS A 210 3.08 -10.03 -16.49
N GLY A 211 4.11 -10.80 -16.89
CA GLY A 211 4.30 -12.16 -16.41
C GLY A 211 4.74 -12.20 -14.95
N GLY A 212 5.64 -11.30 -14.56
CA GLY A 212 6.16 -11.23 -13.19
C GLY A 212 5.07 -10.96 -12.17
N VAL A 213 4.22 -9.96 -12.43
CA VAL A 213 3.07 -9.63 -11.58
C VAL A 213 2.08 -10.79 -11.50
N LEU A 214 1.66 -11.34 -12.66
CA LEU A 214 0.67 -12.41 -12.69
C LEU A 214 1.15 -13.65 -11.93
N LEU A 215 2.35 -14.13 -12.22
CA LEU A 215 2.91 -15.34 -11.60
C LEU A 215 3.07 -15.15 -10.07
N GLN A 216 3.58 -14.00 -9.66
CA GLN A 216 3.81 -13.70 -8.25
C GLN A 216 2.49 -13.60 -7.47
N HIS A 217 1.49 -12.89 -8.01
CA HIS A 217 0.21 -12.73 -7.33
C HIS A 217 -0.59 -14.06 -7.29
N LEU A 218 -0.56 -14.86 -8.35
CA LEU A 218 -1.17 -16.19 -8.33
C LEU A 218 -0.56 -17.08 -7.23
N LYS A 219 0.78 -17.09 -7.12
CA LYS A 219 1.49 -17.82 -6.08
C LYS A 219 1.08 -17.34 -4.68
N GLU A 220 0.95 -16.03 -4.49
CA GLU A 220 0.56 -15.47 -3.18
C GLU A 220 -0.90 -15.73 -2.85
N HIS A 221 -1.82 -15.52 -3.79
CA HIS A 221 -3.24 -15.78 -3.57
C HIS A 221 -3.50 -17.26 -3.29
N GLN A 222 -3.04 -18.15 -4.17
CA GLN A 222 -3.41 -19.57 -4.14
C GLN A 222 -2.64 -20.36 -3.08
N LEU A 223 -1.33 -20.11 -2.92
CA LEU A 223 -0.48 -20.92 -2.06
C LEU A 223 -0.30 -20.32 -0.65
N HIS A 224 -0.27 -18.99 -0.54
CA HIS A 224 -0.08 -18.30 0.74
C HIS A 224 -1.39 -17.83 1.36
N GLY A 225 -2.34 -17.42 0.53
CA GLY A 225 -3.66 -16.97 0.96
C GLY A 225 -4.71 -18.07 1.00
N ASP A 226 -4.47 -19.21 0.35
CA ASP A 226 -5.46 -20.28 0.11
C ASP A 226 -6.73 -19.74 -0.59
N VAL A 227 -6.55 -18.77 -1.49
CA VAL A 227 -7.65 -18.22 -2.29
C VAL A 227 -8.04 -19.22 -3.37
N ARG A 228 -9.32 -19.56 -3.42
CA ARG A 228 -9.91 -20.58 -4.31
C ARG A 228 -11.00 -19.97 -5.18
N PRO A 229 -11.37 -20.62 -6.30
CA PRO A 229 -12.53 -20.20 -7.07
C PRO A 229 -13.78 -20.11 -6.19
N GLY A 230 -14.53 -19.00 -6.33
CA GLY A 230 -15.73 -18.71 -5.52
C GLY A 230 -15.45 -18.03 -4.18
N ASP A 231 -14.20 -17.87 -3.76
CA ASP A 231 -13.87 -17.06 -2.58
C ASP A 231 -14.16 -15.57 -2.81
N ARG A 232 -14.42 -14.87 -1.73
CA ARG A 232 -14.75 -13.45 -1.70
C ARG A 232 -13.59 -12.70 -1.06
N LEU A 233 -12.74 -12.12 -1.93
CA LEU A 233 -11.48 -11.50 -1.54
C LEU A 233 -11.66 -9.99 -1.38
N PHE A 234 -11.40 -9.50 -0.19
CA PHE A 234 -11.40 -8.09 0.17
C PHE A 234 -10.02 -7.61 0.61
N TYR A 235 -9.66 -6.41 0.22
CA TYR A 235 -8.57 -5.65 0.82
C TYR A 235 -8.98 -4.19 0.98
N PHE A 236 -8.90 -3.64 2.20
CA PHE A 236 -9.09 -2.22 2.40
C PHE A 236 -7.90 -1.46 1.83
N THR A 237 -8.09 -0.82 0.70
CA THR A 237 -7.02 -0.17 -0.07
C THR A 237 -7.56 0.95 -0.94
N THR A 238 -6.68 1.85 -1.35
CA THR A 238 -6.94 2.82 -2.42
C THR A 238 -6.17 2.41 -3.68
N CYS A 239 -6.58 2.90 -4.85
CA CYS A 239 -5.89 2.58 -6.10
C CYS A 239 -4.50 3.24 -6.25
N GLY A 240 -4.11 4.08 -5.31
CA GLY A 240 -2.75 4.62 -5.17
C GLY A 240 -1.81 3.76 -4.31
N TRP A 241 -2.27 2.66 -3.75
CA TRP A 241 -1.49 1.72 -2.96
C TRP A 241 -1.38 0.37 -3.67
N MET A 242 -0.18 -0.25 -3.70
CA MET A 242 0.08 -1.48 -4.46
C MET A 242 -0.82 -2.66 -4.05
N MET A 243 -1.38 -2.66 -2.83
CA MET A 243 -2.33 -3.69 -2.41
C MET A 243 -3.61 -3.68 -3.24
N TRP A 244 -3.94 -2.57 -3.91
CA TRP A 244 -5.00 -2.53 -4.91
C TRP A 244 -4.66 -3.42 -6.12
N ASN A 245 -3.45 -3.34 -6.65
CA ASN A 245 -3.00 -4.17 -7.76
C ASN A 245 -2.99 -5.65 -7.37
N TRP A 246 -2.58 -5.95 -6.14
CA TRP A 246 -2.62 -7.29 -5.57
C TRP A 246 -4.07 -7.81 -5.48
N LEU A 247 -5.01 -7.02 -4.95
CA LEU A 247 -6.42 -7.36 -4.86
C LEU A 247 -7.01 -7.66 -6.25
N MET A 248 -6.76 -6.79 -7.25
CA MET A 248 -7.28 -6.96 -8.61
C MET A 248 -6.88 -8.30 -9.23
N SER A 249 -5.65 -8.76 -8.98
CA SER A 249 -5.14 -10.05 -9.46
C SER A 249 -5.89 -11.26 -8.88
N GLY A 250 -6.68 -11.09 -7.82
CA GLY A 250 -7.52 -12.14 -7.26
C GLY A 250 -8.53 -12.74 -8.25
N LEU A 251 -8.91 -11.98 -9.29
CA LEU A 251 -9.76 -12.49 -10.38
C LEU A 251 -9.13 -13.69 -11.09
N ALA A 252 -7.80 -13.72 -11.26
CA ALA A 252 -7.09 -14.83 -11.89
C ALA A 252 -7.11 -16.11 -11.05
N SER A 253 -7.38 -16.01 -9.76
CA SER A 253 -7.59 -17.15 -8.86
C SER A 253 -9.06 -17.59 -8.78
N GLY A 254 -9.94 -16.99 -9.59
CA GLY A 254 -11.38 -17.30 -9.59
C GLY A 254 -12.15 -16.66 -8.43
N ALA A 255 -11.55 -15.73 -7.70
CA ALA A 255 -12.23 -15.03 -6.62
C ALA A 255 -13.21 -13.96 -7.12
N THR A 256 -14.23 -13.65 -6.33
CA THR A 256 -15.05 -12.44 -6.42
C THR A 256 -14.32 -11.31 -5.69
N LEU A 257 -14.09 -10.18 -6.37
CA LEU A 257 -13.48 -9.02 -5.73
C LEU A 257 -14.50 -8.24 -4.90
N MET A 258 -14.15 -7.98 -3.66
CA MET A 258 -14.94 -7.16 -2.76
C MET A 258 -14.32 -5.76 -2.71
N LEU A 259 -14.92 -4.81 -3.42
CA LEU A 259 -14.43 -3.44 -3.54
C LEU A 259 -15.11 -2.53 -2.51
N TYR A 260 -14.36 -1.59 -1.97
CA TYR A 260 -14.90 -0.63 -1.01
C TYR A 260 -14.26 0.75 -1.23
N ASP A 261 -15.10 1.79 -1.20
CA ASP A 261 -14.69 3.18 -1.14
C ASP A 261 -15.33 3.87 0.06
N GLY A 262 -14.55 4.65 0.80
CA GLY A 262 -14.98 5.39 1.97
C GLY A 262 -14.14 5.17 3.23
N SER A 263 -14.62 5.69 4.35
CA SER A 263 -13.98 5.55 5.66
C SER A 263 -14.11 4.11 6.20
N PRO A 264 -13.01 3.47 6.65
CA PRO A 264 -13.10 2.15 7.28
C PRO A 264 -13.79 2.19 8.66
N PHE A 265 -13.97 3.38 9.21
CA PHE A 265 -14.65 3.64 10.48
C PHE A 265 -16.07 4.24 10.32
N ALA A 266 -16.63 4.27 9.11
CA ALA A 266 -18.03 4.61 8.91
C ALA A 266 -18.96 3.70 9.74
N ALA A 267 -20.23 4.07 9.93
CA ALA A 267 -21.18 3.33 10.77
C ALA A 267 -20.64 3.06 12.19
N ARG A 268 -20.00 4.03 12.82
CA ARG A 268 -19.37 3.91 14.16
C ARG A 268 -18.28 2.82 14.22
N GLY A 269 -17.60 2.55 13.11
CA GLY A 269 -16.52 1.59 13.01
C GLY A 269 -16.93 0.17 12.64
N THR A 270 -18.21 -0.10 12.35
CA THR A 270 -18.69 -1.45 12.04
C THR A 270 -18.76 -1.76 10.54
N ILE A 271 -18.74 -0.76 9.68
CA ILE A 271 -19.04 -0.88 8.24
C ILE A 271 -18.29 -2.03 7.54
N LEU A 272 -17.02 -2.25 7.87
CA LEU A 272 -16.26 -3.34 7.25
C LEU A 272 -16.69 -4.73 7.77
N PHE A 273 -17.11 -4.82 9.04
CA PHE A 273 -17.66 -6.05 9.61
C PHE A 273 -19.09 -6.31 9.10
N ASP A 274 -19.89 -5.26 8.93
CA ASP A 274 -21.19 -5.32 8.24
C ASP A 274 -21.01 -5.86 6.81
N TYR A 275 -19.95 -5.42 6.12
CA TYR A 275 -19.61 -5.89 4.77
C TYR A 275 -19.21 -7.37 4.77
N ILE A 276 -18.37 -7.82 5.74
CA ILE A 276 -18.00 -9.23 5.88
C ILE A 276 -19.26 -10.09 6.06
N GLN A 277 -20.11 -9.74 7.00
CA GLN A 277 -21.33 -10.49 7.31
C GLN A 277 -22.30 -10.51 6.13
N SER A 278 -22.61 -9.34 5.57
CA SER A 278 -23.64 -9.21 4.52
C SER A 278 -23.26 -9.90 3.23
N GLU A 279 -21.97 -9.90 2.91
CA GLU A 279 -21.48 -10.41 1.63
C GLU A 279 -20.72 -11.74 1.76
N GLY A 280 -20.59 -12.29 2.95
CA GLY A 280 -19.90 -13.57 3.18
C GLY A 280 -18.41 -13.52 2.78
N ILE A 281 -17.71 -12.45 3.11
CA ILE A 281 -16.27 -12.29 2.80
C ILE A 281 -15.48 -13.43 3.43
N THR A 282 -14.62 -14.08 2.63
CA THR A 282 -13.79 -15.21 3.07
C THR A 282 -12.38 -14.77 3.44
N HIS A 283 -11.86 -13.73 2.78
CA HIS A 283 -10.52 -13.20 2.96
C HIS A 283 -10.60 -11.69 3.17
N PHE A 284 -10.12 -11.22 4.31
CA PHE A 284 -10.20 -9.82 4.71
C PHE A 284 -8.80 -9.23 4.88
N GLY A 285 -8.43 -8.32 4.00
CA GLY A 285 -7.16 -7.59 4.06
C GLY A 285 -7.32 -6.18 4.62
N THR A 286 -6.39 -5.77 5.47
CA THR A 286 -6.36 -4.44 6.06
C THR A 286 -4.94 -4.01 6.45
N SER A 287 -4.80 -2.87 7.14
CA SER A 287 -3.53 -2.43 7.70
C SER A 287 -3.41 -2.77 9.20
N ALA A 288 -2.19 -2.92 9.69
CA ALA A 288 -1.94 -3.06 11.13
C ALA A 288 -2.51 -1.85 11.91
N LYS A 289 -2.45 -0.66 11.33
CA LYS A 289 -3.02 0.56 11.93
C LYS A 289 -4.55 0.51 12.07
N PHE A 290 -5.25 -0.12 11.14
CA PHE A 290 -6.70 -0.35 11.30
C PHE A 290 -6.97 -1.27 12.49
N ILE A 291 -6.22 -2.36 12.64
CA ILE A 291 -6.34 -3.30 13.75
C ILE A 291 -6.06 -2.60 15.08
N ASP A 292 -4.97 -1.83 15.17
CA ASP A 292 -4.61 -1.06 16.36
C ASP A 292 -5.68 -0.02 16.72
N ALA A 293 -6.23 0.68 15.73
CA ALA A 293 -7.29 1.65 15.94
C ALA A 293 -8.59 0.96 16.38
N ALA A 294 -9.00 -0.13 15.72
CA ALA A 294 -10.18 -0.90 16.07
C ALA A 294 -10.09 -1.47 17.49
N ALA A 295 -8.90 -1.90 17.93
CA ALA A 295 -8.66 -2.39 19.28
C ALA A 295 -8.84 -1.31 20.37
N LYS A 296 -8.73 -0.03 20.01
CA LYS A 296 -8.94 1.11 20.92
C LYS A 296 -10.42 1.57 21.00
N TYR A 297 -11.28 1.06 20.11
CA TYR A 297 -12.72 1.27 20.18
C TYR A 297 -13.40 0.12 20.90
N PRO A 298 -14.60 0.32 21.43
CA PRO A 298 -15.39 -0.74 22.08
C PRO A 298 -16.02 -1.67 21.03
N LEU A 299 -15.19 -2.23 20.14
CA LEU A 299 -15.60 -3.13 19.07
C LEU A 299 -15.30 -4.57 19.46
N SER A 300 -16.31 -5.43 19.37
CA SER A 300 -16.19 -6.88 19.51
C SER A 300 -16.93 -7.57 18.37
N PRO A 301 -16.38 -7.53 17.14
CA PRO A 301 -17.04 -8.05 15.94
C PRO A 301 -17.51 -9.49 16.09
N ARG A 302 -16.74 -10.33 16.78
CA ARG A 302 -17.08 -11.72 17.07
C ARG A 302 -18.43 -11.90 17.76
N THR A 303 -18.85 -10.95 18.57
CA THR A 303 -20.12 -11.04 19.32
C THR A 303 -21.27 -10.32 18.64
N THR A 304 -20.97 -9.41 17.72
CA THR A 304 -21.96 -8.55 17.07
C THR A 304 -22.23 -8.93 15.62
N HIS A 305 -21.35 -9.71 14.97
CA HIS A 305 -21.45 -10.09 13.57
C HIS A 305 -21.27 -11.59 13.36
N ASP A 306 -21.88 -12.13 12.32
CA ASP A 306 -21.57 -13.46 11.83
C ASP A 306 -20.34 -13.40 10.91
N LEU A 307 -19.21 -13.87 11.44
CA LEU A 307 -17.93 -13.96 10.75
C LEU A 307 -17.57 -15.41 10.38
N SER A 308 -18.57 -16.30 10.30
CA SER A 308 -18.36 -17.74 10.05
C SER A 308 -17.65 -18.01 8.72
N THR A 309 -17.93 -17.22 7.68
CA THR A 309 -17.31 -17.34 6.35
C THR A 309 -15.86 -16.91 6.30
N LEU A 310 -15.40 -16.06 7.24
CA LEU A 310 -14.05 -15.53 7.24
C LEU A 310 -13.01 -16.61 7.55
N ARG A 311 -12.05 -16.83 6.64
CA ARG A 311 -11.00 -17.85 6.79
C ARG A 311 -9.61 -17.24 6.95
N ALA A 312 -9.34 -16.09 6.36
CA ALA A 312 -8.05 -15.42 6.43
C ALA A 312 -8.20 -13.92 6.69
N LEU A 313 -7.27 -13.36 7.48
CA LEU A 313 -7.09 -11.94 7.68
C LEU A 313 -5.64 -11.58 7.34
N PHE A 314 -5.47 -10.65 6.39
CA PHE A 314 -4.16 -10.14 5.99
C PHE A 314 -3.91 -8.77 6.61
N SER A 315 -2.69 -8.55 7.10
CA SER A 315 -2.28 -7.27 7.70
C SER A 315 -0.95 -6.81 7.16
N THR A 316 -0.88 -5.55 6.67
CA THR A 316 0.38 -4.93 6.20
C THR A 316 0.39 -3.41 6.40
N GLY A 317 1.38 -2.74 5.81
CA GLY A 317 1.58 -1.28 5.90
C GLY A 317 2.47 -0.85 7.06
N SER A 318 2.45 -1.59 8.15
CA SER A 318 3.39 -1.54 9.28
C SER A 318 3.42 -2.91 9.96
N PRO A 319 4.44 -3.22 10.79
CA PRO A 319 4.45 -4.45 11.58
C PRO A 319 3.20 -4.54 12.47
N LEU A 320 2.54 -5.70 12.46
CA LEU A 320 1.44 -5.96 13.39
C LEU A 320 2.01 -6.23 14.78
N SER A 321 1.54 -5.51 15.79
CA SER A 321 1.98 -5.68 17.17
C SER A 321 1.52 -7.04 17.73
N PRO A 322 2.25 -7.65 18.68
CA PRO A 322 1.81 -8.88 19.35
C PRO A 322 0.40 -8.76 19.95
N GLU A 323 0.05 -7.58 20.49
CA GLU A 323 -1.27 -7.27 21.03
C GLU A 323 -2.35 -7.21 19.94
N GLY A 324 -1.98 -6.82 18.72
CA GLY A 324 -2.85 -6.87 17.54
C GLY A 324 -3.23 -8.32 17.20
N PHE A 325 -2.26 -9.28 17.29
CA PHE A 325 -2.56 -10.71 17.15
C PHE A 325 -3.56 -11.18 18.21
N ASP A 326 -3.32 -10.82 19.49
CA ASP A 326 -4.20 -11.19 20.60
C ASP A 326 -5.62 -10.65 20.40
N TRP A 327 -5.74 -9.39 19.95
CA TRP A 327 -7.02 -8.74 19.69
C TRP A 327 -7.79 -9.43 18.56
N VAL A 328 -7.14 -9.74 17.44
CA VAL A 328 -7.77 -10.41 16.29
C VAL A 328 -8.34 -11.77 16.71
N TYR A 329 -7.57 -12.60 17.42
CA TYR A 329 -8.03 -13.91 17.87
C TYR A 329 -9.09 -13.84 18.97
N ARG A 330 -9.10 -12.80 19.79
CA ARG A 330 -10.09 -12.60 20.84
C ARG A 330 -11.38 -11.99 20.31
N GLU A 331 -11.29 -10.94 19.48
CA GLU A 331 -12.42 -10.07 19.12
C GLU A 331 -12.96 -10.30 17.69
N ILE A 332 -12.19 -10.90 16.79
CA ILE A 332 -12.64 -11.20 15.41
C ILE A 332 -12.98 -12.68 15.29
N LYS A 333 -12.00 -13.56 15.28
CA LYS A 333 -12.24 -15.00 15.13
C LYS A 333 -11.06 -15.83 15.63
N ARG A 334 -11.32 -16.91 16.37
CA ARG A 334 -10.29 -17.83 16.90
C ARG A 334 -9.72 -18.75 15.84
N ASP A 335 -10.57 -19.23 14.94
CA ASP A 335 -10.24 -20.14 13.86
C ASP A 335 -10.03 -19.32 12.57
N LEU A 336 -8.84 -18.76 12.42
CA LEU A 336 -8.50 -17.80 11.36
C LEU A 336 -7.01 -17.88 11.02
N LEU A 337 -6.68 -17.90 9.74
CA LEU A 337 -5.33 -17.59 9.27
C LEU A 337 -5.07 -16.09 9.44
N LEU A 338 -4.33 -15.70 10.47
CA LEU A 338 -3.85 -14.31 10.61
C LEU A 338 -2.49 -14.18 9.94
N ALA A 339 -2.47 -13.65 8.74
CA ALA A 339 -1.28 -13.45 7.94
C ALA A 339 -0.81 -11.99 8.02
N SER A 340 0.14 -11.68 8.89
CA SER A 340 0.95 -10.47 8.74
C SER A 340 1.84 -10.64 7.51
N ILE A 341 1.96 -9.60 6.68
CA ILE A 341 2.72 -9.64 5.43
C ILE A 341 3.63 -8.42 5.30
N SER A 342 4.81 -8.60 4.74
CA SER A 342 5.74 -7.51 4.46
C SER A 342 6.38 -7.66 3.09
N GLY A 343 6.43 -6.55 2.38
CA GLY A 343 6.97 -6.40 1.05
C GLY A 343 6.90 -4.94 0.64
N GLY A 344 6.68 -4.67 -0.65
CA GLY A 344 6.62 -3.27 -1.05
C GLY A 344 6.18 -3.04 -2.48
N THR A 345 5.91 -1.78 -2.77
CA THR A 345 5.65 -1.28 -4.12
C THR A 345 6.81 -1.64 -5.06
N ASP A 346 8.02 -1.67 -4.52
CA ASP A 346 9.25 -1.97 -5.25
C ASP A 346 9.25 -3.34 -5.92
N ILE A 347 8.52 -4.31 -5.37
CA ILE A 347 8.40 -5.66 -5.93
C ILE A 347 6.96 -6.04 -6.30
N VAL A 348 6.02 -5.16 -6.08
CA VAL A 348 4.55 -5.35 -6.23
C VAL A 348 4.05 -6.63 -5.54
N SER A 349 4.64 -6.96 -4.41
CA SER A 349 4.59 -8.29 -3.80
C SER A 349 5.00 -8.26 -2.33
N CYS A 350 5.06 -9.46 -1.72
CA CYS A 350 5.55 -9.70 -0.37
C CYS A 350 6.80 -10.58 -0.40
N PHE A 351 7.81 -10.23 0.42
CA PHE A 351 8.96 -11.11 0.71
C PHE A 351 8.63 -12.15 1.77
N VAL A 352 7.80 -11.75 2.73
CA VAL A 352 7.39 -12.59 3.86
C VAL A 352 5.90 -12.43 4.10
N LEU A 353 5.21 -13.54 4.34
CA LEU A 353 3.76 -13.58 4.37
C LEU A 353 3.21 -14.81 5.09
N GLY A 354 1.89 -14.99 5.04
CA GLY A 354 1.19 -16.11 5.65
C GLY A 354 1.43 -17.46 4.96
N ASN A 355 1.05 -18.52 5.65
CA ASN A 355 1.00 -19.86 5.10
C ASN A 355 -0.08 -20.67 5.83
N PRO A 356 -1.11 -21.16 5.13
CA PRO A 356 -2.23 -21.89 5.75
C PRO A 356 -1.81 -23.24 6.36
N ALA A 357 -0.65 -23.78 6.00
CA ALA A 357 -0.14 -25.05 6.51
C ALA A 357 0.79 -24.90 7.74
N LEU A 358 1.10 -23.68 8.16
CA LEU A 358 1.99 -23.40 9.27
C LEU A 358 1.26 -22.75 10.45
N PRO A 359 1.73 -22.94 11.69
CA PRO A 359 1.19 -22.22 12.84
C PRO A 359 1.47 -20.72 12.73
N VAL A 360 0.58 -19.92 13.33
CA VAL A 360 0.78 -18.49 13.51
C VAL A 360 1.44 -18.24 14.87
N TYR A 361 2.65 -17.69 14.86
CA TYR A 361 3.32 -17.26 16.08
C TYR A 361 3.04 -15.80 16.37
N ARG A 362 2.74 -15.51 17.63
CA ARG A 362 2.41 -14.16 18.10
C ARG A 362 3.57 -13.17 17.82
N GLY A 363 3.30 -12.15 17.01
CA GLY A 363 4.30 -11.11 16.68
C GLY A 363 5.24 -11.46 15.54
N GLU A 364 5.08 -12.61 14.89
CA GLU A 364 5.90 -13.04 13.76
C GLU A 364 5.10 -13.09 12.45
N ILE A 365 5.76 -12.82 11.35
CA ILE A 365 5.28 -13.18 10.00
C ILE A 365 5.66 -14.64 9.78
N GLN A 366 4.73 -15.48 9.34
CA GLN A 366 4.87 -16.94 9.37
C GLN A 366 6.05 -17.49 8.58
N CYS A 367 6.31 -16.97 7.37
CA CYS A 367 7.35 -17.56 6.52
C CYS A 367 7.84 -16.61 5.41
N ARG A 368 8.96 -17.00 4.81
CA ARG A 368 9.46 -16.43 3.57
C ARG A 368 8.57 -16.86 2.41
N GLY A 369 8.37 -15.96 1.42
CA GLY A 369 7.57 -16.24 0.22
C GLY A 369 8.16 -17.38 -0.60
N LEU A 370 7.31 -18.29 -1.06
CA LEU A 370 7.70 -19.34 -2.00
C LEU A 370 8.34 -18.74 -3.26
N GLY A 371 9.43 -19.33 -3.73
CA GLY A 371 10.19 -18.83 -4.86
C GLY A 371 11.04 -17.58 -4.59
N MET A 372 11.06 -17.08 -3.35
CA MET A 372 11.84 -15.92 -2.91
C MET A 372 12.99 -16.36 -2.00
N ALA A 373 14.24 -16.16 -2.45
CA ALA A 373 15.43 -16.48 -1.64
C ALA A 373 15.72 -15.38 -0.60
N VAL A 374 14.73 -15.12 0.25
CA VAL A 374 14.79 -14.11 1.30
C VAL A 374 15.75 -14.54 2.40
N ASP A 375 16.57 -13.61 2.86
CA ASP A 375 17.50 -13.80 3.99
C ASP A 375 17.67 -12.51 4.78
N VAL A 376 18.39 -12.60 5.89
CA VAL A 376 18.81 -11.47 6.73
C VAL A 376 20.32 -11.45 6.79
N LEU A 377 20.94 -10.31 6.40
CA LEU A 377 22.40 -10.14 6.39
C LEU A 377 22.85 -9.12 7.43
N ASP A 378 24.01 -9.37 8.01
CA ASP A 378 24.74 -8.37 8.81
C ASP A 378 25.33 -7.26 7.93
N GLU A 379 26.05 -6.31 8.55
CA GLU A 379 26.71 -5.21 7.84
C GLU A 379 27.84 -5.67 6.90
N SER A 380 28.42 -6.82 7.18
CA SER A 380 29.47 -7.45 6.38
C SER A 380 28.94 -8.31 5.23
N GLY A 381 27.60 -8.45 5.14
CA GLY A 381 26.95 -9.26 4.11
C GLY A 381 26.87 -10.76 4.43
N HIS A 382 27.11 -11.16 5.68
CA HIS A 382 26.95 -12.56 6.10
C HIS A 382 25.54 -12.85 6.60
N PRO A 383 24.96 -14.02 6.27
CA PRO A 383 23.66 -14.43 6.78
C PRO A 383 23.66 -14.57 8.31
N VAL A 384 22.63 -14.01 8.96
CA VAL A 384 22.43 -14.11 10.41
C VAL A 384 21.08 -14.74 10.74
N ARG A 385 20.99 -15.37 11.93
CA ARG A 385 19.81 -16.03 12.47
C ARG A 385 19.58 -15.57 13.91
N GLU A 386 18.30 -15.37 14.28
CA GLU A 386 17.93 -14.88 15.62
C GLU A 386 18.69 -13.59 15.98
N THR A 387 19.06 -12.84 14.97
CA THR A 387 19.82 -11.60 15.04
C THR A 387 19.29 -10.64 13.99
N LYS A 388 19.22 -9.37 14.36
CA LYS A 388 18.74 -8.32 13.48
C LYS A 388 19.73 -7.99 12.38
N GLY A 389 19.22 -7.73 11.20
CA GLY A 389 20.03 -7.36 10.04
C GLY A 389 19.18 -6.78 8.91
N GLU A 390 19.77 -6.67 7.74
CA GLU A 390 19.11 -6.16 6.53
C GLU A 390 18.32 -7.26 5.84
N LEU A 391 17.05 -6.99 5.52
CA LEU A 391 16.22 -7.87 4.70
C LEU A 391 16.73 -7.85 3.27
N VAL A 392 17.07 -9.00 2.75
CA VAL A 392 17.58 -9.16 1.39
C VAL A 392 16.86 -10.29 0.65
N CYS A 393 16.96 -10.26 -0.69
CA CYS A 393 16.68 -11.42 -1.51
C CYS A 393 17.93 -11.76 -2.31
N THR A 394 18.47 -12.97 -2.12
CA THR A 394 19.79 -13.36 -2.62
C THR A 394 19.78 -13.95 -4.03
N ARG A 395 18.59 -14.21 -4.59
CA ARG A 395 18.39 -14.73 -5.96
C ARG A 395 17.33 -13.92 -6.68
N PRO A 396 17.36 -13.90 -8.04
CA PRO A 396 16.31 -13.22 -8.79
C PRO A 396 14.94 -13.87 -8.56
N PHE A 397 13.89 -13.06 -8.68
CA PHE A 397 12.51 -13.48 -8.54
C PHE A 397 11.65 -12.85 -9.65
N PRO A 398 10.53 -13.47 -10.06
CA PRO A 398 9.78 -13.07 -11.25
C PRO A 398 9.23 -11.65 -11.21
N SER A 399 8.87 -11.13 -10.03
CA SER A 399 8.31 -9.78 -9.85
C SER A 399 9.36 -8.70 -9.61
N MET A 400 10.64 -8.96 -9.85
CA MET A 400 11.64 -7.88 -9.93
C MET A 400 11.14 -6.84 -10.92
N PRO A 401 11.24 -5.53 -10.61
CA PRO A 401 10.90 -4.50 -11.58
C PRO A 401 11.67 -4.67 -12.88
N VAL A 402 11.01 -4.40 -14.00
CA VAL A 402 11.67 -4.32 -15.31
C VAL A 402 12.70 -3.19 -15.31
N GLY A 403 12.44 -2.13 -14.55
CA GLY A 403 13.32 -0.99 -14.36
C GLY A 403 12.58 0.18 -13.74
N PHE A 404 13.18 1.36 -13.78
CA PHE A 404 12.49 2.61 -13.46
C PHE A 404 12.18 3.36 -14.75
N TRP A 405 11.01 3.98 -14.81
CA TRP A 405 10.67 4.90 -15.89
C TRP A 405 11.64 6.09 -15.84
N ASN A 406 12.17 6.54 -16.94
CA ASN A 406 13.20 7.58 -17.00
C ASN A 406 14.56 7.21 -16.37
N ASP A 407 14.95 5.94 -16.45
CA ASP A 407 16.27 5.42 -16.04
C ASP A 407 16.85 4.51 -17.13
N PRO A 408 17.17 5.04 -18.33
CA PRO A 408 17.51 4.22 -19.50
C PRO A 408 18.80 3.42 -19.36
N ASP A 409 19.71 3.83 -18.50
CA ASP A 409 20.97 3.12 -18.19
C ASP A 409 20.88 2.25 -16.93
N GLY A 410 19.73 2.25 -16.25
CA GLY A 410 19.46 1.46 -15.05
C GLY A 410 20.31 1.85 -13.83
N ARG A 411 20.93 3.04 -13.83
CA ARG A 411 21.77 3.49 -12.71
C ARG A 411 20.98 3.70 -11.44
N LYS A 412 19.83 4.37 -11.53
CA LYS A 412 18.97 4.62 -10.35
C LYS A 412 18.43 3.32 -9.78
N TYR A 413 18.04 2.38 -10.66
CA TYR A 413 17.56 1.05 -10.27
C TYR A 413 18.65 0.26 -9.53
N ARG A 414 19.89 0.23 -10.07
CA ARG A 414 21.03 -0.43 -9.42
C ARG A 414 21.38 0.20 -8.08
N ALA A 415 21.43 1.53 -8.01
CA ALA A 415 21.72 2.24 -6.77
C ALA A 415 20.66 1.97 -5.69
N ALA A 416 19.38 1.87 -6.08
CA ALA A 416 18.31 1.65 -5.12
C ALA A 416 18.37 0.29 -4.42
N TYR A 417 18.84 -0.77 -5.10
CA TYR A 417 18.65 -2.15 -4.59
C TYR A 417 19.92 -2.99 -4.54
N PHE A 418 21.02 -2.63 -5.25
CA PHE A 418 22.19 -3.49 -5.45
C PHE A 418 23.53 -2.82 -5.10
N GLU A 419 23.51 -1.59 -4.61
CA GLU A 419 24.74 -0.86 -4.28
C GLU A 419 25.34 -1.33 -2.96
N ARG A 420 24.49 -1.55 -1.95
CA ARG A 420 24.93 -1.97 -0.62
C ARG A 420 25.54 -3.37 -0.62
N PHE A 421 24.87 -4.32 -1.25
CA PHE A 421 25.35 -5.70 -1.39
C PHE A 421 25.35 -6.06 -2.89
N PRO A 422 26.52 -6.16 -3.53
CA PRO A 422 26.61 -6.43 -4.97
C PRO A 422 25.86 -7.70 -5.37
N ASN A 423 24.96 -7.58 -6.37
CA ASN A 423 24.11 -8.67 -6.88
C ASN A 423 23.11 -9.27 -5.89
N VAL A 424 22.87 -8.63 -4.75
CA VAL A 424 21.85 -9.02 -3.78
C VAL A 424 20.82 -7.89 -3.68
N TRP A 425 19.54 -8.22 -3.79
CA TRP A 425 18.47 -7.25 -3.60
C TRP A 425 18.41 -6.83 -2.13
N CYS A 426 18.71 -5.57 -1.85
CA CYS A 426 18.57 -4.95 -0.54
C CYS A 426 17.24 -4.20 -0.49
N HIS A 427 16.34 -4.62 0.42
CA HIS A 427 14.98 -4.05 0.43
C HIS A 427 14.88 -2.76 1.25
N GLY A 428 15.79 -2.58 2.19
CA GLY A 428 15.79 -1.42 3.08
C GLY A 428 14.85 -1.59 4.29
N ASP A 429 14.57 -2.83 4.69
CA ASP A 429 13.90 -3.18 5.94
C ASP A 429 14.86 -3.85 6.90
N TYR A 430 14.79 -3.47 8.19
CA TYR A 430 15.55 -4.07 9.27
C TYR A 430 14.75 -5.20 9.90
N ALA A 431 15.25 -6.41 9.82
CA ALA A 431 14.48 -7.63 10.11
C ALA A 431 15.29 -8.67 10.89
N GLU A 432 14.59 -9.66 11.41
CA GLU A 432 15.15 -10.81 12.10
C GLU A 432 14.46 -12.09 11.62
N LEU A 433 15.23 -13.10 11.23
CA LEU A 433 14.74 -14.43 10.93
C LEU A 433 14.74 -15.26 12.22
N THR A 434 13.57 -15.71 12.65
CA THR A 434 13.37 -16.37 13.94
C THR A 434 13.75 -17.86 13.91
N ALA A 435 13.84 -18.48 15.08
CA ALA A 435 14.08 -19.93 15.23
C ALA A 435 12.96 -20.77 14.58
N GLN A 436 11.74 -20.24 14.49
CA GLN A 436 10.58 -20.87 13.82
C GLN A 436 10.57 -20.67 12.31
N HIS A 437 11.63 -20.08 11.74
CA HIS A 437 11.73 -19.66 10.32
C HIS A 437 10.73 -18.59 9.90
N GLY A 438 10.06 -17.95 10.86
CA GLY A 438 9.27 -16.74 10.70
C GLY A 438 10.15 -15.51 10.63
N MET A 439 9.52 -14.34 10.50
CA MET A 439 10.27 -13.08 10.43
C MET A 439 9.62 -12.00 11.29
N ILE A 440 10.47 -11.20 11.95
CA ILE A 440 10.07 -9.99 12.66
C ILE A 440 10.63 -8.79 11.89
N ILE A 441 9.77 -7.85 11.53
CA ILE A 441 10.18 -6.58 10.93
C ILE A 441 10.32 -5.54 12.04
N HIS A 442 11.51 -4.96 12.16
CA HIS A 442 11.86 -3.96 13.17
C HIS A 442 11.69 -2.51 12.66
N GLY A 443 11.43 -2.31 11.38
CA GLY A 443 11.22 -1.02 10.73
C GLY A 443 12.05 -0.86 9.46
N ARG A 444 12.12 0.37 8.97
CA ARG A 444 12.95 0.71 7.82
C ARG A 444 14.43 0.82 8.24
N SER A 445 15.33 0.32 7.40
CA SER A 445 16.79 0.39 7.66
C SER A 445 17.30 1.83 7.67
N ASP A 446 16.72 2.70 6.81
CA ASP A 446 17.05 4.12 6.71
C ASP A 446 16.49 4.97 7.87
N ALA A 447 15.49 4.47 8.61
CA ALA A 447 14.94 5.07 9.81
C ALA A 447 15.46 4.43 11.12
N THR A 448 16.40 3.49 11.03
CA THR A 448 17.00 2.83 12.19
C THR A 448 17.77 3.85 13.03
N LEU A 449 17.56 3.80 14.35
CA LEU A 449 18.27 4.62 15.32
C LEU A 449 19.64 3.99 15.62
N ASN A 450 20.64 4.81 15.91
CA ASN A 450 22.00 4.31 16.19
C ASN A 450 22.65 4.98 17.41
N PRO A 451 22.01 4.97 18.60
CA PRO A 451 22.59 5.58 19.78
C PRO A 451 23.80 4.80 20.29
N GLY A 452 24.98 5.47 20.35
CA GLY A 452 26.24 4.84 20.78
C GLY A 452 26.63 3.62 19.96
N GLY A 453 26.35 3.61 18.65
CA GLY A 453 26.71 2.55 17.72
C GLY A 453 25.82 1.30 17.76
N VAL A 454 24.69 1.32 18.50
CA VAL A 454 23.75 0.20 18.56
C VAL A 454 22.52 0.48 17.70
N ARG A 455 22.29 -0.36 16.69
CA ARG A 455 21.10 -0.23 15.82
C ARG A 455 19.84 -0.67 16.55
N ILE A 456 18.84 0.23 16.55
CA ILE A 456 17.52 0.06 17.17
C ILE A 456 16.45 0.32 16.12
N GLY A 457 15.56 -0.65 15.92
CA GLY A 457 14.40 -0.46 15.06
C GLY A 457 13.34 0.40 15.72
N THR A 458 12.77 1.36 14.97
CA THR A 458 11.72 2.25 15.50
C THR A 458 10.51 1.51 16.06
N ALA A 459 10.14 0.39 15.43
CA ALA A 459 9.04 -0.46 15.86
C ALA A 459 9.23 -1.05 17.28
N GLU A 460 10.46 -1.21 17.74
CA GLU A 460 10.73 -1.71 19.09
C GLU A 460 10.28 -0.74 20.17
N ILE A 461 10.41 0.55 19.90
CA ILE A 461 9.95 1.62 20.79
C ILE A 461 8.44 1.79 20.67
N TYR A 462 7.89 1.83 19.45
CA TYR A 462 6.44 1.95 19.24
C TYR A 462 5.64 0.89 19.98
N ARG A 463 6.06 -0.39 19.89
CA ARG A 463 5.42 -1.51 20.61
C ARG A 463 5.26 -1.29 22.11
N GLN A 464 6.18 -0.55 22.74
CA GLN A 464 6.11 -0.29 24.17
C GLN A 464 5.23 0.91 24.50
N VAL A 465 5.33 1.94 23.68
CA VAL A 465 4.70 3.23 23.93
C VAL A 465 3.21 3.21 23.59
N GLU A 466 2.84 2.61 22.46
CA GLU A 466 1.44 2.59 21.98
C GLU A 466 0.52 1.68 22.80
N GLN A 467 1.07 0.86 23.72
CA GLN A 467 0.29 0.10 24.71
C GLN A 467 -0.20 0.92 25.90
N LEU A 468 0.33 2.12 26.10
CA LEU A 468 -0.14 3.00 27.16
C LEU A 468 -1.50 3.60 26.77
N PRO A 469 -2.53 3.49 27.64
CA PRO A 469 -3.88 3.90 27.26
C PRO A 469 -4.01 5.40 26.98
N GLU A 470 -3.10 6.21 27.50
CA GLU A 470 -3.06 7.65 27.27
C GLU A 470 -2.57 8.02 25.86
N ILE A 471 -1.83 7.13 25.21
CA ILE A 471 -1.15 7.42 23.93
C ILE A 471 -1.98 6.89 22.76
N LEU A 472 -2.30 7.77 21.83
CA LEU A 472 -2.92 7.40 20.57
C LEU A 472 -1.89 6.90 19.55
N GLU A 473 -0.78 7.64 19.44
CA GLU A 473 0.25 7.41 18.44
C GLU A 473 1.61 7.90 18.93
N ALA A 474 2.67 7.33 18.36
CA ALA A 474 4.04 7.72 18.65
C ALA A 474 4.87 7.83 17.36
N LEU A 475 5.87 8.72 17.38
CA LEU A 475 6.89 8.84 16.35
C LEU A 475 8.25 9.01 17.02
N VAL A 476 9.25 8.26 16.57
CA VAL A 476 10.60 8.34 17.11
C VAL A 476 11.61 8.68 16.01
N ILE A 477 12.55 9.52 16.34
CA ILE A 477 13.69 9.86 15.48
C ILE A 477 15.01 9.79 16.22
N GLY A 478 16.10 9.62 15.49
CA GLY A 478 17.43 9.94 15.96
C GLY A 478 17.76 11.41 15.67
N GLN A 479 18.10 12.17 16.68
CA GLN A 479 18.65 13.51 16.52
C GLN A 479 20.16 13.43 16.67
N ASP A 480 20.93 13.96 15.71
CA ASP A 480 22.38 14.06 15.79
C ASP A 480 22.78 14.86 17.03
N TRP A 481 23.58 14.25 17.90
CA TRP A 481 23.87 14.83 19.22
C TRP A 481 25.21 14.35 19.80
N PRO A 482 26.02 15.23 20.44
CA PRO A 482 25.79 16.68 20.60
C PRO A 482 25.90 17.44 19.27
N PRO A 483 25.41 18.69 19.23
CA PRO A 483 25.46 19.50 18.01
C PRO A 483 26.85 19.55 17.37
N GLY A 484 26.92 19.34 16.04
CA GLY A 484 28.19 19.28 15.30
C GLY A 484 28.85 17.91 15.26
N ARG A 485 28.24 16.88 15.83
CA ARG A 485 28.64 15.48 15.70
C ARG A 485 27.57 14.71 14.91
N GLU A 486 27.98 14.08 13.82
CA GLU A 486 27.10 13.25 12.97
C GLU A 486 27.27 11.74 13.26
N ASP A 487 28.21 11.39 14.14
CA ASP A 487 28.61 10.01 14.46
C ASP A 487 27.83 9.41 15.64
N ASP A 488 27.03 10.20 16.36
CA ASP A 488 26.17 9.73 17.44
C ASP A 488 24.80 10.41 17.42
N VAL A 489 23.79 9.72 17.93
CA VAL A 489 22.41 10.21 17.97
C VAL A 489 21.78 10.04 19.33
N ARG A 490 20.92 10.98 19.73
CA ARG A 490 20.00 10.77 20.85
C ARG A 490 18.60 10.46 20.34
N ILE A 491 17.91 9.59 21.03
CA ILE A 491 16.53 9.20 20.69
C ILE A 491 15.57 10.27 21.17
N ILE A 492 14.76 10.79 20.25
CA ILE A 492 13.65 11.70 20.52
C ILE A 492 12.34 10.99 20.24
N LEU A 493 11.45 10.93 21.22
CA LEU A 493 10.14 10.35 21.11
C LEU A 493 9.07 11.45 21.12
N PHE A 494 8.25 11.49 20.11
CA PHE A 494 7.05 12.33 20.04
C PHE A 494 5.82 11.45 20.29
N VAL A 495 4.88 11.96 21.08
CA VAL A 495 3.64 11.27 21.44
C VAL A 495 2.43 12.14 21.16
N LYS A 496 1.41 11.56 20.55
CA LYS A 496 0.07 12.11 20.42
C LYS A 496 -0.81 11.49 21.51
N LEU A 497 -1.32 12.31 22.40
CA LEU A 497 -2.15 11.85 23.51
C LEU A 497 -3.65 11.83 23.15
N ARG A 498 -4.44 11.12 23.94
CA ARG A 498 -5.90 11.20 23.85
C ARG A 498 -6.39 12.61 24.17
N PRO A 499 -7.52 13.06 23.56
CA PRO A 499 -8.08 14.37 23.83
C PRO A 499 -8.28 14.61 25.33
N GLY A 500 -7.90 15.81 25.78
CA GLY A 500 -8.01 16.23 27.18
C GLY A 500 -6.85 15.79 28.06
N LEU A 501 -5.86 15.05 27.56
CA LEU A 501 -4.65 14.69 28.30
C LEU A 501 -3.48 15.58 27.91
N THR A 502 -2.59 15.81 28.89
CA THR A 502 -1.31 16.49 28.68
C THR A 502 -0.17 15.63 29.18
N LEU A 503 0.99 15.75 28.51
CA LEU A 503 2.19 15.04 28.89
C LEU A 503 2.79 15.67 30.16
N ASP A 504 2.66 14.96 31.25
CA ASP A 504 3.27 15.33 32.53
C ASP A 504 4.53 14.48 32.83
N ASP A 505 5.30 14.88 33.83
CA ASP A 505 6.53 14.17 34.22
C ASP A 505 6.24 12.72 34.64
N ARG A 506 5.08 12.45 35.22
CA ARG A 506 4.69 11.09 35.64
C ARG A 506 4.48 10.17 34.42
N LEU A 507 3.82 10.67 33.40
CA LEU A 507 3.61 9.91 32.17
C LEU A 507 4.95 9.72 31.40
N VAL A 508 5.81 10.76 31.37
CA VAL A 508 7.16 10.65 30.80
C VAL A 508 7.96 9.55 31.52
N GLN A 509 7.95 9.51 32.84
CA GLN A 509 8.66 8.46 33.60
C GLN A 509 8.08 7.06 33.33
N ARG A 510 6.76 6.93 33.25
CA ARG A 510 6.12 5.63 32.89
C ARG A 510 6.50 5.17 31.50
N ILE A 511 6.54 6.06 30.51
CA ILE A 511 6.99 5.76 29.14
C ILE A 511 8.44 5.25 29.19
N LYS A 512 9.35 6.01 29.81
CA LYS A 512 10.76 5.65 29.88
C LYS A 512 11.00 4.34 30.63
N GLU A 513 10.30 4.14 31.74
CA GLU A 513 10.40 2.90 32.50
C GLU A 513 9.86 1.70 31.75
N ARG A 514 8.73 1.82 31.07
CA ARG A 514 8.17 0.75 30.25
C ARG A 514 9.11 0.34 29.14
N ILE A 515 9.72 1.31 28.45
CA ILE A 515 10.73 1.03 27.42
C ILE A 515 11.94 0.33 28.06
N ARG A 516 12.45 0.85 29.20
CA ARG A 516 13.62 0.27 29.88
C ARG A 516 13.40 -1.18 30.29
N VAL A 517 12.26 -1.50 30.89
CA VAL A 517 11.95 -2.83 31.40
C VAL A 517 11.76 -3.86 30.29
N ASN A 518 11.11 -3.45 29.18
CA ASN A 518 10.72 -4.37 28.10
C ASN A 518 11.71 -4.40 26.92
N THR A 519 12.74 -3.54 26.94
CA THR A 519 13.80 -3.51 25.93
C THR A 519 15.17 -3.34 26.60
N THR A 520 15.92 -2.30 26.28
CA THR A 520 17.17 -1.99 26.96
C THR A 520 17.27 -0.52 27.34
N THR A 521 18.24 -0.15 28.19
CA THR A 521 18.51 1.25 28.54
C THR A 521 18.83 2.12 27.34
N ARG A 522 19.35 1.53 26.25
CA ARG A 522 19.70 2.25 25.00
C ARG A 522 18.48 2.65 24.17
N HIS A 523 17.33 2.00 24.36
CA HIS A 523 16.05 2.34 23.71
C HIS A 523 15.36 3.51 24.39
N VAL A 524 15.77 3.87 25.62
CA VAL A 524 15.10 4.90 26.41
C VAL A 524 15.34 6.27 25.77
N PRO A 525 14.28 7.00 25.37
CA PRO A 525 14.44 8.28 24.72
C PRO A 525 15.06 9.32 25.68
N ALA A 526 15.98 10.11 25.14
CA ALA A 526 16.54 11.25 25.86
C ALA A 526 15.44 12.29 26.16
N LYS A 527 14.61 12.57 25.15
CA LYS A 527 13.47 13.50 25.27
C LYS A 527 12.17 12.80 24.86
N VAL A 528 11.08 13.13 25.56
CA VAL A 528 9.70 12.74 25.21
C VAL A 528 8.90 14.04 25.10
N LEU A 529 8.28 14.27 23.94
CA LEU A 529 7.57 15.51 23.62
C LEU A 529 6.16 15.21 23.15
N GLN A 530 5.20 16.01 23.61
CA GLN A 530 3.84 15.93 23.11
C GLN A 530 3.68 16.73 21.82
N VAL A 531 2.99 16.15 20.84
CA VAL A 531 2.58 16.81 19.59
C VAL A 531 1.08 16.69 19.41
N GLN A 532 0.49 17.61 18.66
CA GLN A 532 -0.95 17.59 18.39
C GLN A 532 -1.31 16.52 17.34
N ASP A 533 -0.42 16.31 16.36
CA ASP A 533 -0.60 15.26 15.33
C ASP A 533 0.73 14.70 14.87
N ILE A 534 0.70 13.50 14.26
CA ILE A 534 1.86 12.82 13.70
C ILE A 534 1.69 12.72 12.19
N PRO A 535 2.68 13.20 11.41
CA PRO A 535 2.62 13.19 9.96
C PRO A 535 2.70 11.76 9.43
N ARG A 536 1.88 11.47 8.41
CA ARG A 536 1.81 10.15 7.77
C ARG A 536 1.53 10.27 6.28
N THR A 537 1.92 9.25 5.56
CA THR A 537 1.55 9.13 4.15
C THR A 537 0.05 8.88 4.01
N LYS A 538 -0.49 9.08 2.82
CA LYS A 538 -1.90 8.77 2.49
C LYS A 538 -2.25 7.29 2.66
N SER A 539 -1.26 6.41 2.64
CA SER A 539 -1.40 5.00 3.01
C SER A 539 -1.28 4.72 4.53
N GLY A 540 -1.22 5.77 5.37
CA GLY A 540 -1.17 5.65 6.82
C GLY A 540 0.21 5.35 7.42
N LYS A 541 1.29 5.31 6.61
CA LYS A 541 2.65 5.07 7.13
C LYS A 541 3.21 6.31 7.81
N ILE A 542 3.83 6.13 8.98
CA ILE A 542 4.59 7.18 9.68
C ILE A 542 5.83 7.56 8.84
N VAL A 543 6.22 8.83 8.89
CA VAL A 543 7.29 9.38 8.06
C VAL A 543 8.43 9.93 8.94
N GLU A 544 9.14 9.04 9.62
CA GLU A 544 10.22 9.36 10.55
C GLU A 544 11.29 10.25 9.92
N LEU A 545 11.71 9.93 8.68
CA LEU A 545 12.74 10.69 7.97
C LEU A 545 12.30 12.13 7.65
N ALA A 546 11.01 12.35 7.35
CA ALA A 546 10.51 13.71 7.13
C ALA A 546 10.58 14.55 8.41
N VAL A 547 10.21 13.95 9.56
CA VAL A 547 10.33 14.60 10.87
C VAL A 547 11.79 14.81 11.27
N ARG A 548 12.65 13.82 11.05
CA ARG A 548 14.09 13.98 11.27
C ARG A 548 14.65 15.15 10.46
N ASN A 549 14.32 15.25 9.17
CA ASN A 549 14.75 16.35 8.32
C ASN A 549 14.28 17.71 8.85
N ILE A 550 13.02 17.84 9.29
CA ILE A 550 12.50 19.07 9.89
C ILE A 550 13.31 19.45 11.15
N VAL A 551 13.54 18.50 12.06
CA VAL A 551 14.29 18.74 13.30
C VAL A 551 15.75 19.16 13.01
N HIS A 552 16.32 18.69 11.91
CA HIS A 552 17.69 19.06 11.47
C HIS A 552 17.71 20.24 10.47
N HIS A 553 16.61 20.99 10.32
CA HIS A 553 16.47 22.11 9.38
C HIS A 553 16.78 21.76 7.91
N GLN A 554 16.58 20.48 7.55
CA GLN A 554 16.74 19.99 6.20
C GLN A 554 15.42 20.08 5.42
N PRO A 555 15.45 20.26 4.09
CA PRO A 555 14.25 20.35 3.30
C PRO A 555 13.51 19.01 3.26
N VAL A 556 12.18 19.06 3.46
CA VAL A 556 11.29 17.91 3.24
C VAL A 556 10.68 18.02 1.86
N LYS A 557 10.84 16.97 1.07
CA LYS A 557 10.26 16.85 -0.28
C LYS A 557 9.01 15.99 -0.23
N ASN A 558 8.14 16.06 -1.25
CA ASN A 558 6.92 15.25 -1.37
C ASN A 558 5.87 15.48 -0.26
N LEU A 559 5.66 16.70 0.17
CA LEU A 559 4.64 17.04 1.16
C LEU A 559 3.24 16.56 0.76
N ASP A 560 2.94 16.55 -0.54
CA ASP A 560 1.65 16.11 -1.08
C ASP A 560 1.40 14.60 -0.96
N ALA A 561 2.45 13.82 -0.69
CA ALA A 561 2.29 12.41 -0.36
C ALA A 561 1.79 12.18 1.07
N LEU A 562 1.78 13.23 1.88
CA LEU A 562 1.29 13.17 3.26
C LEU A 562 -0.23 13.35 3.30
N ALA A 563 -0.87 12.66 4.23
CA ALA A 563 -2.29 12.83 4.52
C ALA A 563 -2.56 14.12 5.32
N ASN A 564 -1.58 14.54 6.11
CA ASN A 564 -1.64 15.68 7.02
C ASN A 564 -0.28 16.43 7.03
N PRO A 565 0.10 17.09 5.92
CA PRO A 565 1.39 17.77 5.82
C PRO A 565 1.55 18.89 6.87
N GLU A 566 0.47 19.53 7.30
CA GLU A 566 0.44 20.52 8.37
C GLU A 566 0.96 19.97 9.71
N ALA A 567 0.88 18.68 9.91
CA ALA A 567 1.41 18.06 11.14
C ALA A 567 2.94 18.22 11.26
N LEU A 568 3.66 18.45 10.18
CA LEU A 568 5.10 18.71 10.21
C LEU A 568 5.45 20.01 10.94
N ASP A 569 4.54 20.97 11.00
CA ASP A 569 4.79 22.24 11.69
C ASP A 569 4.94 22.08 13.19
N TYR A 570 4.36 21.02 13.78
CA TYR A 570 4.54 20.71 15.20
C TYR A 570 5.96 20.26 15.58
N PHE A 571 6.83 20.01 14.60
CA PHE A 571 8.21 19.54 14.80
C PHE A 571 9.26 20.61 14.48
N ARG A 572 8.84 21.81 14.02
CA ARG A 572 9.76 22.91 13.69
C ARG A 572 10.22 23.65 14.95
N ASP A 573 11.47 24.01 14.97
CA ASP A 573 12.07 24.94 15.93
C ASP A 573 11.73 24.66 17.41
N LEU A 574 11.68 23.38 17.76
CA LEU A 574 11.36 22.93 19.10
C LEU A 574 12.48 23.27 20.09
N ARG A 575 12.29 24.31 20.93
CA ARG A 575 13.26 24.75 21.95
C ARG A 575 13.74 23.58 22.84
N ALA A 576 12.85 22.64 23.16
CA ALA A 576 13.18 21.45 23.94
C ALA A 576 14.24 20.55 23.29
N LEU A 577 14.55 20.72 22.02
CA LEU A 577 15.58 19.95 21.30
C LEU A 577 16.91 20.68 21.16
N SER A 578 17.00 21.93 21.64
CA SER A 578 18.24 22.72 21.59
C SER A 578 19.19 22.42 22.74
N ASP A 579 18.70 21.71 23.80
CA ASP A 579 19.43 21.39 25.02
C ASP A 579 19.78 19.90 25.11
#